data_86f06e3f476e2a4b2aa987b2029361ed
#
_entry.id   86f06e3f476e2a4b2aa987b2029361ed
#
_cell.length_a   1.000
_cell.length_b   1.000
_cell.length_c   1.000
_cell.angle_alpha   90.00
_cell.angle_beta   90.00
_cell.angle_gamma   90.00
#
_symmetry.space_group_name_H-M   'P 1'
#
loop_
_entity.id
_entity.type
_entity.pdbx_description
1 polymer ?
#
loop_
_entity_poly.entity_id
_entity_poly.type
_entity_poly.pdbx_seq_one_letter_code
_entity_poly.pdbx_strand_id
1 'polypeptide(L)'
;MEETMHIIIVGCGKVGRTLAEQLQEEEIDLTLIDTVEKTINDVTEDIDAMGIVGNGASINTLMEAGISTADILIAVTASDELNLLC
;
A
#
# COMPACT_ATOMS: atom_id res chain seq x y z
N MET A 1 21.67 -8.16 13.13
CA MET A 1 20.52 -7.30 13.16
C MET A 1 19.85 -7.22 11.80
N GLU A 2 18.59 -7.40 11.80
CA GLU A 2 17.87 -7.44 10.54
C GLU A 2 17.35 -6.10 10.14
N GLU A 3 17.37 -5.85 8.87
CA GLU A 3 16.79 -4.64 8.33
C GLU A 3 15.42 -4.96 7.78
N THR A 4 14.44 -4.23 8.25
CA THR A 4 13.09 -4.36 7.77
C THR A 4 12.87 -3.32 6.68
N MET A 5 12.44 -3.78 5.51
CA MET A 5 12.14 -2.87 4.43
C MET A 5 10.71 -2.37 4.58
N HIS A 6 10.53 -1.07 4.53
CA HIS A 6 9.21 -0.46 4.66
C HIS A 6 8.70 -0.08 3.27
N ILE A 7 7.60 -0.70 2.87
CA ILE A 7 7.01 -0.46 1.55
C ILE A 7 5.59 0.07 1.73
N ILE A 8 5.31 1.17 1.05
CA ILE A 8 3.97 1.76 1.07
C ILE A 8 3.34 1.56 -0.30
N ILE A 9 2.14 0.99 -0.32
CA ILE A 9 1.39 0.79 -1.55
C ILE A 9 0.15 1.66 -1.51
N VAL A 10 0.02 2.54 -2.49
CA VAL A 10 -1.13 3.41 -2.62
C VAL A 10 -2.04 2.83 -3.67
N GLY A 11 -3.27 2.52 -3.27
CA GLY A 11 -4.22 1.88 -4.16
C GLY A 11 -4.22 0.37 -3.95
N CYS A 12 -5.32 -0.16 -3.45
CA CYS A 12 -5.43 -1.58 -3.12
C CYS A 12 -6.43 -2.29 -4.01
N GLY A 13 -6.52 -1.87 -5.28
CA GLY A 13 -7.29 -2.59 -6.24
C GLY A 13 -6.61 -3.91 -6.57
N LYS A 14 -6.98 -4.50 -7.70
CA LYS A 14 -6.45 -5.80 -8.07
C LYS A 14 -4.94 -5.85 -8.07
N VAL A 15 -4.32 -4.87 -8.72
CA VAL A 15 -2.87 -4.87 -8.85
C VAL A 15 -2.21 -4.63 -7.50
N GLY A 16 -2.73 -3.67 -6.74
CA GLY A 16 -2.16 -3.38 -5.42
C GLY A 16 -2.27 -4.57 -4.48
N ARG A 17 -3.41 -5.27 -4.52
CA ARG A 17 -3.59 -6.45 -3.68
C ARG A 17 -2.62 -7.55 -4.07
N THR A 18 -2.44 -7.77 -5.37
CA THR A 18 -1.52 -8.80 -5.85
C THR A 18 -0.10 -8.49 -5.41
N LEU A 19 0.30 -7.23 -5.52
CA LEU A 19 1.63 -6.82 -5.06
C LEU A 19 1.80 -7.05 -3.57
N ALA A 20 0.78 -6.69 -2.79
CA ALA A 20 0.85 -6.86 -1.34
C ALA A 20 0.98 -8.34 -0.99
N GLU A 21 0.25 -9.20 -1.69
CA GLU A 21 0.33 -10.63 -1.44
C GLU A 21 1.72 -11.17 -1.71
N GLN A 22 2.36 -10.67 -2.75
CA GLN A 22 3.69 -11.14 -3.10
C GLN A 22 4.78 -10.57 -2.23
N LEU A 23 4.53 -9.40 -1.64
CA LEU A 23 5.54 -8.73 -0.83
C LEU A 23 5.41 -9.00 0.66
N GLN A 24 4.42 -9.77 1.08
CA GLN A 24 4.26 -10.02 2.52
C GLN A 24 5.28 -11.04 2.96
N GLU A 25 6.29 -10.56 3.66
CA GLU A 25 7.35 -11.38 4.22
C GLU A 25 7.71 -10.81 5.58
N GLU A 26 8.42 -11.60 6.38
CA GLU A 26 8.77 -11.19 7.73
C GLU A 26 9.62 -9.94 7.77
N GLU A 27 10.44 -9.75 6.74
CA GLU A 27 11.36 -8.64 6.71
C GLU A 27 10.83 -7.45 5.93
N ILE A 28 9.54 -7.50 5.57
CA ILE A 28 8.91 -6.40 4.87
C ILE A 28 7.75 -5.90 5.70
N ASP A 29 7.75 -4.59 5.93
CA ASP A 29 6.71 -3.90 6.66
C ASP A 29 5.84 -3.20 5.64
N LEU A 30 4.63 -3.70 5.41
CA LEU A 30 3.74 -3.17 4.39
C LEU A 30 2.74 -2.21 4.98
N THR A 31 2.53 -1.09 4.29
CA THR A 31 1.46 -0.16 4.60
C THR A 31 0.65 0.06 3.33
N LEU A 32 -0.66 -0.08 3.45
CA LEU A 32 -1.56 0.04 2.30
C LEU A 32 -2.45 1.25 2.49
N ILE A 33 -2.57 2.06 1.45
CA ILE A 33 -3.39 3.26 1.48
C ILE A 33 -4.43 3.18 0.38
N ASP A 34 -5.69 3.43 0.71
CA ASP A 34 -6.76 3.49 -0.26
C ASP A 34 -7.84 4.40 0.28
N THR A 35 -8.63 4.97 -0.61
CA THR A 35 -9.74 5.84 -0.20
C THR A 35 -10.96 5.04 0.21
N VAL A 36 -11.03 3.76 -0.13
CA VAL A 36 -12.19 2.93 0.13
C VAL A 36 -11.91 2.04 1.35
N GLU A 37 -12.64 2.30 2.42
CA GLU A 37 -12.44 1.57 3.67
C GLU A 37 -12.64 0.07 3.49
N LYS A 38 -13.66 -0.30 2.72
CA LYS A 38 -13.95 -1.72 2.52
C LYS A 38 -12.77 -2.43 1.85
N THR A 39 -12.14 -1.77 0.89
CA THR A 39 -10.98 -2.36 0.21
C THR A 39 -9.85 -2.60 1.19
N ILE A 40 -9.58 -1.61 2.04
CA ILE A 40 -8.53 -1.74 3.04
C ILE A 40 -8.84 -2.88 4.00
N ASN A 41 -10.09 -2.96 4.46
CA ASN A 41 -10.46 -4.01 5.41
C ASN A 41 -10.35 -5.40 4.78
N ASP A 42 -10.78 -5.52 3.53
CA ASP A 42 -10.72 -6.80 2.85
C ASP A 42 -9.28 -7.27 2.68
N VAL A 43 -8.40 -6.37 2.31
CA VAL A 43 -7.01 -6.75 2.08
C VAL A 43 -6.30 -7.05 3.39
N THR A 44 -6.53 -6.24 4.42
CA THR A 44 -5.82 -6.44 5.69
C THR A 44 -6.33 -7.64 6.48
N GLU A 45 -7.48 -8.18 6.11
CA GLU A 45 -7.93 -9.44 6.71
C GLU A 45 -7.07 -10.60 6.23
N ASP A 46 -6.61 -10.54 5.00
CA ASP A 46 -5.87 -11.64 4.41
C ASP A 46 -4.37 -11.43 4.46
N ILE A 47 -3.92 -10.19 4.54
CA ILE A 47 -2.51 -9.85 4.44
C ILE A 47 -2.09 -9.10 5.69
N ASP A 48 -0.97 -9.50 6.26
CA ASP A 48 -0.44 -8.84 7.46
C ASP A 48 0.20 -7.52 7.07
N ALA A 49 -0.60 -6.47 7.12
CA ALA A 49 -0.15 -5.14 6.72
C ALA A 49 -0.95 -4.09 7.45
N MET A 50 -0.39 -2.89 7.54
CA MET A 50 -1.10 -1.76 8.11
C MET A 50 -1.97 -1.13 7.03
N GLY A 51 -3.23 -0.86 7.34
CA GLY A 51 -4.13 -0.23 6.39
C GLY A 51 -4.49 1.17 6.81
N ILE A 52 -4.44 2.09 5.86
CA ILE A 52 -4.81 3.49 6.10
C ILE A 52 -5.83 3.90 5.06
N VAL A 53 -6.97 4.38 5.53
CA VAL A 53 -8.01 4.90 4.64
C VAL A 53 -7.77 6.38 4.46
N GLY A 54 -7.46 6.78 3.24
CA GLY A 54 -7.18 8.18 2.97
C GLY A 54 -6.74 8.39 1.54
N ASN A 55 -6.48 9.65 1.22
CA ASN A 55 -6.05 10.04 -0.11
C ASN A 55 -4.53 9.95 -0.20
N GLY A 56 -4.04 9.02 -1.03
CA GLY A 56 -2.61 8.81 -1.17
C GLY A 56 -1.86 10.00 -1.75
N ALA A 57 -2.57 10.98 -2.31
CA ALA A 57 -1.94 12.19 -2.78
C ALA A 57 -1.82 13.24 -1.66
N SER A 58 -2.42 12.99 -0.51
CA SER A 58 -2.37 13.91 0.61
C SER A 58 -1.08 13.72 1.39
N ILE A 59 -0.38 14.81 1.65
CA ILE A 59 0.87 14.74 2.41
C ILE A 59 0.59 14.23 3.83
N ASN A 60 -0.56 14.62 4.40
CA ASN A 60 -0.90 14.16 5.74
C ASN A 60 -1.09 12.65 5.78
N THR A 61 -1.76 12.10 4.78
CA THR A 61 -1.98 10.67 4.70
C THR A 61 -0.65 9.94 4.55
N LEU A 62 0.23 10.46 3.70
CA LEU A 62 1.53 9.85 3.49
C LEU A 62 2.37 9.89 4.75
N MET A 63 2.30 10.99 5.50
CA MET A 63 3.04 11.08 6.73
C MET A 63 2.51 10.12 7.79
N GLU A 64 1.20 9.93 7.84
CA GLU A 64 0.63 8.92 8.73
C GLU A 64 1.13 7.52 8.37
N ALA A 65 1.34 7.28 7.10
CA ALA A 65 1.81 5.98 6.63
C ALA A 65 3.31 5.79 6.84
N GLY A 66 4.03 6.84 7.23
CA GLY A 66 5.45 6.73 7.49
C GLY A 66 6.30 6.94 6.25
N ILE A 67 5.89 7.87 5.38
CA ILE A 67 6.62 8.11 4.13
C ILE A 67 8.08 8.48 4.37
N SER A 68 8.36 9.13 5.50
CA SER A 68 9.73 9.56 5.78
C SER A 68 10.66 8.39 6.08
N THR A 69 10.12 7.23 6.44
CA THR A 69 10.92 6.05 6.71
C THR A 69 10.70 4.96 5.67
N ALA A 70 9.88 5.23 4.65
CA ALA A 70 9.60 4.22 3.64
C ALA A 70 10.79 4.08 2.70
N ASP A 71 11.08 2.84 2.35
CA ASP A 71 12.14 2.55 1.39
C ASP A 71 11.59 2.59 -0.03
N ILE A 72 10.34 2.18 -0.21
CA ILE A 72 9.71 2.12 -1.52
C ILE A 72 8.28 2.62 -1.41
N LEU A 73 7.87 3.43 -2.37
CA LEU A 73 6.49 3.89 -2.49
C LEU A 73 5.97 3.46 -3.85
N ILE A 74 4.93 2.65 -3.85
CA ILE A 74 4.32 2.17 -5.08
C ILE A 74 2.92 2.76 -5.18
N ALA A 75 2.65 3.49 -6.24
CA ALA A 75 1.34 4.08 -6.46
C ALA A 75 0.63 3.33 -7.58
N VAL A 76 -0.41 2.61 -7.23
CA VAL A 76 -1.20 1.83 -8.19
C VAL A 76 -2.66 2.19 -7.99
N THR A 77 -3.23 2.92 -8.92
CA THR A 77 -4.61 3.34 -8.83
C THR A 77 -5.38 2.81 -10.03
N ALA A 78 -6.70 2.92 -9.98
CA ALA A 78 -7.52 2.49 -11.10
C ALA A 78 -7.14 3.24 -12.37
N SER A 79 -6.80 4.53 -12.23
CA SER A 79 -6.37 5.33 -13.37
C SER A 79 -5.08 4.80 -13.95
N ASP A 80 -4.16 4.42 -13.08
CA ASP A 80 -2.88 3.86 -13.53
C ASP A 80 -3.09 2.54 -14.23
N GLU A 81 -4.02 1.74 -13.73
CA GLU A 81 -4.34 0.49 -14.39
C GLU A 81 -4.85 0.73 -15.80
N LEU A 82 -5.71 1.74 -15.95
CA LEU A 82 -6.20 2.08 -17.27
C LEU A 82 -5.09 2.59 -18.17
N ASN A 83 -4.20 3.36 -17.61
CA ASN A 83 -3.07 3.88 -18.39
C ASN A 83 -2.15 2.77 -18.83
N LEU A 84 -1.98 1.77 -18.02
CA LEU A 84 -1.15 0.63 -18.41
C LEU A 84 -1.77 -0.13 -19.58
N LEU A 85 -3.09 -0.09 -19.69
CA LEU A 85 -3.78 -0.76 -20.77
C LEU A 85 -3.77 0.07 -22.03
N CYS A 86 -3.56 1.33 -21.91
CA CYS A 86 -3.45 2.21 -23.07
C CYS A 86 -2.01 2.20 -23.60
#